data_ff770e36e09b650634e25d2e4b452108
#
_entry.id   ff770e36e09b650634e25d2e4b452108
#
_cell.length_a   1.000
_cell.length_b   1.000
_cell.length_c   1.000
_cell.angle_alpha   90.00
_cell.angle_beta   90.00
_cell.angle_gamma   90.00
#
_symmetry.space_group_name_H-M   'P 1'
#
loop_
_entity.id
_entity.type
_entity.pdbx_description
1 polymer ?
#
loop_
_entity_poly.entity_id
_entity_poly.type
_entity_poly.pdbx_seq_one_letter_code
_entity_poly.pdbx_strand_id
1 'polypeptide(L)'
;MNFTKSMLAMAVAVLPMFLFSQNQDYKTTQGHDSSNPFNQLYDLLPTPNQFRTASGAPGPLYYQQQVDYEMNLVLDDQKNTLNGEETITYHNNSPDKLEYLWLSMDQNLRKKDSSYHAYTQQGAPKNQISAADFSRTFMEEKFDGGFDVHYVKTADNKDLAYYVNGTMMRVIPPTPLKPGEKFVFKIKWSYNIPNYFLVNDRNGYEPHEGGNIYA
;
A
#
# COMPACT_ATOMS: atom_id res chain seq x y z
N MET A 1 53.77 4.31 -56.16
CA MET A 1 53.86 3.16 -55.24
C MET A 1 52.81 3.34 -54.19
N ASN A 2 51.77 2.51 -54.21
CA ASN A 2 50.44 2.77 -53.59
C ASN A 2 50.34 2.28 -52.14
N PHE A 3 50.56 3.15 -51.17
CA PHE A 3 50.39 2.84 -49.73
C PHE A 3 49.14 3.47 -49.09
N THR A 4 48.43 4.31 -49.80
CA THR A 4 47.32 5.08 -49.25
C THR A 4 45.94 4.47 -49.50
N LYS A 5 45.81 3.38 -50.23
CA LYS A 5 44.49 2.74 -50.50
C LYS A 5 44.11 1.59 -49.58
N SER A 6 45.10 1.04 -48.82
CA SER A 6 44.82 -0.05 -47.86
C SER A 6 44.32 0.41 -46.47
N MET A 7 44.56 1.64 -46.09
CA MET A 7 44.12 2.14 -44.77
C MET A 7 42.62 2.56 -44.74
N LEU A 8 42.03 2.88 -45.90
CA LEU A 8 40.63 3.30 -45.96
C LEU A 8 39.64 2.13 -45.95
N ALA A 9 40.09 0.93 -46.37
CA ALA A 9 39.27 -0.26 -46.36
C ALA A 9 39.11 -0.91 -44.97
N MET A 10 40.05 -0.64 -44.03
CA MET A 10 40.00 -1.22 -42.68
C MET A 10 39.18 -0.39 -41.70
N ALA A 11 38.91 0.88 -42.00
CA ALA A 11 38.11 1.76 -41.14
C ALA A 11 36.58 1.57 -41.34
N VAL A 12 36.15 0.98 -42.44
CA VAL A 12 34.74 0.79 -42.75
C VAL A 12 34.20 -0.54 -42.20
N ALA A 13 35.04 -1.51 -41.90
CA ALA A 13 34.62 -2.82 -41.37
C ALA A 13 34.35 -2.89 -39.88
N VAL A 14 34.67 -1.84 -39.10
CA VAL A 14 34.51 -1.81 -37.63
C VAL A 14 33.24 -1.07 -37.17
N LEU A 15 32.53 -0.38 -38.07
CA LEU A 15 31.38 0.44 -37.71
C LEU A 15 30.00 -0.27 -37.60
N PRO A 16 29.73 -1.51 -38.04
CA PRO A 16 28.40 -2.09 -37.84
C PRO A 16 28.23 -2.93 -36.56
N MET A 17 29.22 -2.99 -35.64
CA MET A 17 29.07 -3.84 -34.44
C MET A 17 28.46 -3.16 -33.24
N PHE A 18 28.07 -1.89 -33.31
CA PHE A 18 27.47 -1.16 -32.17
C PHE A 18 25.97 -0.84 -32.29
N LEU A 19 25.25 -1.38 -33.26
CA LEU A 19 23.83 -1.04 -33.44
C LEU A 19 22.85 -2.20 -33.27
N PHE A 20 23.25 -3.29 -32.66
CA PHE A 20 22.30 -4.27 -32.12
C PHE A 20 22.21 -4.11 -30.63
N SER A 21 21.74 -2.96 -30.17
CA SER A 21 21.00 -2.90 -28.92
C SER A 21 19.73 -3.69 -29.14
N GLN A 22 19.72 -4.95 -28.71
CA GLN A 22 18.51 -5.74 -28.65
C GLN A 22 17.55 -5.02 -27.69
N ASN A 23 16.52 -4.40 -28.25
CA ASN A 23 15.29 -4.20 -27.52
C ASN A 23 14.74 -5.59 -27.19
N GLN A 24 15.23 -6.21 -26.14
CA GLN A 24 14.47 -7.26 -25.51
C GLN A 24 13.26 -6.58 -24.87
N ASP A 25 12.13 -6.68 -25.51
CA ASP A 25 10.85 -6.51 -24.83
C ASP A 25 10.83 -7.54 -23.68
N TYR A 26 11.26 -7.09 -22.51
CA TYR A 26 11.04 -7.85 -21.29
C TYR A 26 9.52 -7.88 -21.09
N LYS A 27 8.89 -8.94 -21.56
CA LYS A 27 7.57 -9.28 -21.09
C LYS A 27 7.67 -9.34 -19.58
N THR A 28 7.12 -8.35 -18.90
CA THR A 28 6.88 -8.43 -17.47
C THR A 28 6.13 -9.73 -17.25
N THR A 29 6.78 -10.70 -16.63
CA THR A 29 6.12 -11.91 -16.18
C THR A 29 4.96 -11.42 -15.32
N GLN A 30 3.75 -11.59 -15.80
CA GLN A 30 2.56 -11.33 -15.00
C GLN A 30 2.74 -12.10 -13.70
N GLY A 31 2.41 -11.45 -12.57
CA GLY A 31 2.51 -12.06 -11.26
C GLY A 31 1.80 -13.41 -11.22
N HIS A 32 1.86 -14.05 -10.09
CA HIS A 32 1.33 -15.38 -9.81
C HIS A 32 0.04 -15.67 -10.59
N ASP A 33 0.11 -16.63 -11.51
CA ASP A 33 -1.07 -17.20 -12.15
C ASP A 33 -1.71 -18.19 -11.20
N SER A 34 -2.76 -17.76 -10.51
CA SER A 34 -3.53 -18.60 -9.59
C SER A 34 -4.25 -19.77 -10.28
N SER A 35 -4.30 -19.77 -11.62
CA SER A 35 -4.91 -20.85 -12.41
C SER A 35 -3.98 -22.07 -12.57
N ASN A 36 -2.68 -21.91 -12.30
CA ASN A 36 -1.70 -22.99 -12.38
C ASN A 36 -1.30 -23.49 -10.99
N PRO A 37 -1.89 -24.59 -10.51
CA PRO A 37 -1.56 -25.15 -9.19
C PRO A 37 -0.14 -25.73 -9.10
N PHE A 38 0.56 -25.86 -10.21
CA PHE A 38 1.92 -26.40 -10.26
C PHE A 38 3.01 -25.32 -10.37
N ASN A 39 2.66 -24.04 -10.22
CA ASN A 39 3.66 -22.98 -10.17
C ASN A 39 4.68 -23.27 -9.07
N GLN A 40 5.95 -23.20 -9.44
CA GLN A 40 7.05 -23.42 -8.51
C GLN A 40 7.40 -22.09 -7.81
N LEU A 41 8.01 -22.19 -6.63
CA LEU A 41 8.34 -20.99 -5.84
C LEU A 41 9.21 -19.98 -6.60
N TYR A 42 10.12 -20.43 -7.46
CA TYR A 42 10.98 -19.58 -8.26
C TYR A 42 10.22 -18.80 -9.35
N ASP A 43 9.07 -19.30 -9.79
CA ASP A 43 8.20 -18.61 -10.75
C ASP A 43 7.46 -17.44 -10.12
N LEU A 44 7.39 -17.41 -8.78
CA LEU A 44 6.78 -16.33 -8.00
C LEU A 44 7.76 -15.20 -7.69
N LEU A 45 9.06 -15.43 -7.84
CA LEU A 45 10.07 -14.42 -7.58
C LEU A 45 10.23 -13.53 -8.81
N PRO A 46 10.29 -12.19 -8.63
CA PRO A 46 10.50 -11.28 -9.73
C PRO A 46 11.87 -11.55 -10.39
N THR A 47 11.86 -11.78 -11.70
CA THR A 47 13.10 -11.92 -12.48
C THR A 47 13.86 -10.58 -12.54
N PRO A 48 15.19 -10.60 -12.72
CA PRO A 48 15.95 -9.38 -12.94
C PRO A 48 15.42 -8.60 -14.14
N ASN A 49 15.32 -7.29 -14.00
CA ASN A 49 14.90 -6.39 -15.06
C ASN A 49 15.66 -5.05 -14.96
N GLN A 50 15.27 -4.06 -15.75
CA GLN A 50 15.91 -2.73 -15.71
C GLN A 50 15.62 -1.95 -14.43
N PHE A 51 14.58 -2.31 -13.66
CA PHE A 51 14.22 -1.66 -12.41
C PHE A 51 14.89 -2.30 -11.20
N ARG A 52 15.15 -3.63 -11.25
CA ARG A 52 15.74 -4.39 -10.14
C ARG A 52 16.69 -5.47 -10.65
N THR A 53 17.80 -5.64 -9.96
CA THR A 53 18.73 -6.75 -10.16
C THR A 53 18.18 -8.05 -9.54
N ALA A 54 18.83 -9.18 -9.83
CA ALA A 54 18.48 -10.47 -9.22
C ALA A 54 18.59 -10.47 -7.68
N SER A 55 19.49 -9.65 -7.11
CA SER A 55 19.64 -9.47 -5.67
C SER A 55 18.63 -8.50 -5.04
N GLY A 56 17.73 -7.92 -5.85
CA GLY A 56 16.77 -6.91 -5.41
C GLY A 56 17.30 -5.48 -5.35
N ALA A 57 18.58 -5.26 -5.68
CA ALA A 57 19.14 -3.91 -5.72
C ALA A 57 18.51 -3.07 -6.84
N PRO A 58 18.48 -1.73 -6.70
CA PRO A 58 17.96 -0.84 -7.73
C PRO A 58 18.69 -1.01 -9.06
N GLY A 59 17.92 -1.05 -10.15
CA GLY A 59 18.42 -1.04 -11.52
C GLY A 59 18.49 0.38 -12.12
N PRO A 60 18.90 0.52 -13.38
CA PRO A 60 19.07 1.84 -14.02
C PRO A 60 17.76 2.62 -14.20
N LEU A 61 16.61 1.96 -14.27
CA LEU A 61 15.30 2.58 -14.40
C LEU A 61 14.48 2.54 -13.09
N TYR A 62 15.15 2.31 -11.96
CA TYR A 62 14.51 2.30 -10.66
C TYR A 62 13.82 3.64 -10.39
N TYR A 63 12.59 3.56 -9.85
CA TYR A 63 11.82 4.72 -9.41
C TYR A 63 11.23 4.49 -8.02
N GLN A 64 10.88 5.57 -7.35
CA GLN A 64 10.07 5.57 -6.14
C GLN A 64 8.88 6.50 -6.33
N GLN A 65 7.72 6.04 -5.91
CA GLN A 65 6.54 6.89 -5.81
C GLN A 65 6.74 7.90 -4.67
N GLN A 66 6.14 9.07 -4.82
CA GLN A 66 6.16 10.11 -3.80
C GLN A 66 4.74 10.47 -3.41
N VAL A 67 4.54 10.67 -2.11
CA VAL A 67 3.26 11.13 -1.57
C VAL A 67 3.54 12.22 -0.55
N ASP A 68 2.90 13.36 -0.71
CA ASP A 68 2.96 14.47 0.24
C ASP A 68 1.62 14.58 0.96
N TYR A 69 1.65 14.84 2.28
CA TYR A 69 0.48 14.93 3.14
C TYR A 69 0.44 16.28 3.83
N GLU A 70 -0.72 16.93 3.80
CA GLU A 70 -1.07 18.05 4.67
C GLU A 70 -2.22 17.61 5.55
N MET A 71 -1.99 17.48 6.86
CA MET A 71 -2.95 16.92 7.81
C MET A 71 -3.36 17.95 8.86
N ASN A 72 -4.66 17.98 9.16
CA ASN A 72 -5.22 18.64 10.31
C ASN A 72 -5.85 17.59 11.22
N LEU A 73 -5.27 17.38 12.40
CA LEU A 73 -5.67 16.36 13.36
C LEU A 73 -6.23 17.00 14.61
N VAL A 74 -7.38 16.52 15.08
CA VAL A 74 -8.02 16.96 16.31
C VAL A 74 -8.29 15.76 17.20
N LEU A 75 -7.63 15.71 18.34
CA LEU A 75 -7.89 14.75 19.41
C LEU A 75 -9.01 15.28 20.31
N ASP A 76 -10.09 14.53 20.43
CA ASP A 76 -11.15 14.75 21.41
C ASP A 76 -10.89 13.82 22.61
N ASP A 77 -10.33 14.36 23.68
CA ASP A 77 -9.97 13.61 24.88
C ASP A 77 -11.17 13.24 25.77
N GLN A 78 -12.31 13.90 25.55
CA GLN A 78 -13.56 13.57 26.25
C GLN A 78 -14.22 12.32 25.67
N LYS A 79 -14.11 12.15 24.34
CA LYS A 79 -14.69 11.03 23.61
C LYS A 79 -13.65 9.97 23.24
N ASN A 80 -12.38 10.23 23.47
CA ASN A 80 -11.27 9.39 23.01
C ASN A 80 -11.36 9.11 21.51
N THR A 81 -11.55 10.16 20.72
CA THR A 81 -11.64 10.07 19.25
C THR A 81 -10.57 10.92 18.60
N LEU A 82 -10.01 10.42 17.50
CA LEU A 82 -9.14 11.19 16.63
C LEU A 82 -9.92 11.52 15.35
N ASN A 83 -9.95 12.81 15.02
CA ASN A 83 -10.55 13.32 13.78
C ASN A 83 -9.43 13.86 12.91
N GLY A 84 -9.43 13.45 11.64
CA GLY A 84 -8.44 13.87 10.66
C GLY A 84 -9.08 14.41 9.40
N GLU A 85 -8.47 15.45 8.87
CA GLU A 85 -8.72 15.96 7.53
C GLU A 85 -7.38 16.13 6.84
N GLU A 86 -7.19 15.48 5.71
CA GLU A 86 -5.91 15.46 5.02
C GLU A 86 -6.06 15.76 3.54
N THR A 87 -5.08 16.48 3.01
CA THR A 87 -4.86 16.66 1.59
C THR A 87 -3.67 15.82 1.18
N ILE A 88 -3.89 14.90 0.25
CA ILE A 88 -2.89 13.96 -0.24
C ILE A 88 -2.51 14.37 -1.65
N THR A 89 -1.22 14.60 -1.89
CA THR A 89 -0.66 14.79 -3.22
C THR A 89 0.17 13.58 -3.61
N TYR A 90 -0.34 12.79 -4.53
CA TYR A 90 0.35 11.61 -5.04
C TYR A 90 1.05 11.92 -6.35
N HIS A 91 2.35 11.59 -6.45
CA HIS A 91 3.18 11.77 -7.64
C HIS A 91 3.45 10.41 -8.29
N ASN A 92 3.00 10.24 -9.53
CA ASN A 92 3.27 9.02 -10.26
C ASN A 92 4.64 9.09 -10.95
N ASN A 93 5.66 8.62 -10.27
CA ASN A 93 7.03 8.53 -10.80
C ASN A 93 7.30 7.22 -11.56
N SER A 94 6.28 6.34 -11.68
CA SER A 94 6.40 5.12 -12.46
C SER A 94 6.24 5.37 -13.96
N PRO A 95 6.72 4.44 -14.82
CA PRO A 95 6.48 4.51 -16.26
C PRO A 95 5.05 4.14 -16.64
N ASP A 96 4.25 3.63 -15.69
CA ASP A 96 2.92 3.12 -15.95
C ASP A 96 1.83 4.13 -15.56
N LYS A 97 0.69 4.10 -16.26
CA LYS A 97 -0.50 4.81 -15.83
C LYS A 97 -1.16 4.11 -14.65
N LEU A 98 -1.61 4.86 -13.67
CA LEU A 98 -2.31 4.35 -12.50
C LEU A 98 -3.81 4.62 -12.63
N GLU A 99 -4.61 3.57 -12.57
CA GLU A 99 -6.06 3.65 -12.68
C GLU A 99 -6.74 3.81 -11.31
N TYR A 100 -6.03 3.48 -10.24
CA TYR A 100 -6.46 3.63 -8.85
C TYR A 100 -5.26 3.73 -7.91
N LEU A 101 -5.51 4.20 -6.70
CA LEU A 101 -4.55 4.26 -5.61
C LEU A 101 -5.05 3.41 -4.45
N TRP A 102 -4.13 2.76 -3.74
CA TRP A 102 -4.41 2.06 -2.50
C TRP A 102 -3.94 2.88 -1.30
N LEU A 103 -4.81 2.97 -0.29
CA LEU A 103 -4.51 3.55 1.02
C LEU A 103 -4.68 2.48 2.08
N SER A 104 -3.77 2.47 3.06
CA SER A 104 -3.87 1.61 4.24
C SER A 104 -4.80 2.22 5.27
N MET A 105 -5.66 1.39 5.85
CA MET A 105 -6.63 1.75 6.88
C MET A 105 -6.47 0.80 8.07
N ASP A 106 -5.30 0.85 8.71
CA ASP A 106 -4.88 -0.15 9.71
C ASP A 106 -5.83 -0.23 10.91
N GLN A 107 -6.46 0.89 11.30
CA GLN A 107 -7.45 0.89 12.38
C GLN A 107 -8.67 0.01 12.10
N ASN A 108 -8.95 -0.31 10.82
CA ASN A 108 -10.06 -1.19 10.47
C ASN A 108 -9.88 -2.64 10.97
N LEU A 109 -8.69 -3.02 11.39
CA LEU A 109 -8.49 -4.29 12.12
C LEU A 109 -9.35 -4.35 13.39
N ARG A 110 -9.66 -3.18 13.99
CA ARG A 110 -10.41 -3.05 15.25
C ARG A 110 -11.91 -2.86 15.04
N LYS A 111 -12.40 -2.90 13.81
CA LYS A 111 -13.84 -2.90 13.57
C LYS A 111 -14.46 -4.14 14.17
N LYS A 112 -15.65 -3.98 14.76
CA LYS A 112 -16.40 -5.07 15.41
C LYS A 112 -16.65 -6.26 14.47
N ASP A 113 -16.85 -5.98 13.18
CA ASP A 113 -17.07 -6.95 12.10
C ASP A 113 -15.77 -7.35 11.35
N SER A 114 -14.61 -6.94 11.85
CA SER A 114 -13.34 -7.26 11.20
C SER A 114 -13.09 -8.77 11.19
N SER A 115 -12.70 -9.29 10.01
CA SER A 115 -12.27 -10.68 9.86
C SER A 115 -11.04 -11.03 10.72
N TYR A 116 -10.23 -10.03 11.11
CA TYR A 116 -9.12 -10.21 12.04
C TYR A 116 -9.55 -10.88 13.35
N HIS A 117 -10.70 -10.46 13.91
CA HIS A 117 -11.23 -11.07 15.11
C HIS A 117 -11.59 -12.56 14.92
N ALA A 118 -12.04 -12.94 13.74
CA ALA A 118 -12.34 -14.33 13.44
C ALA A 118 -11.07 -15.20 13.37
N TYR A 119 -9.98 -14.65 12.86
CA TYR A 119 -8.70 -15.39 12.73
C TYR A 119 -7.91 -15.42 14.03
N THR A 120 -7.90 -14.35 14.82
CA THR A 120 -7.13 -14.30 16.07
C THR A 120 -7.78 -15.05 17.22
N GLN A 121 -9.11 -15.20 17.18
CA GLN A 121 -9.85 -16.00 18.17
C GLN A 121 -9.83 -17.49 17.87
N GLN A 122 -9.55 -17.88 16.63
CA GLN A 122 -9.35 -19.28 16.24
C GLN A 122 -7.90 -19.68 16.48
N GLY A 123 -7.49 -19.80 17.74
CA GLY A 123 -6.42 -20.75 18.05
C GLY A 123 -6.81 -22.13 17.47
N ALA A 124 -5.84 -23.04 17.29
CA ALA A 124 -6.12 -24.40 16.83
C ALA A 124 -7.40 -24.91 17.51
N PRO A 125 -8.32 -25.54 16.78
CA PRO A 125 -9.61 -25.94 17.32
C PRO A 125 -9.38 -26.78 18.61
N LYS A 126 -9.71 -26.18 19.74
CA LYS A 126 -9.63 -26.83 21.03
C LYS A 126 -10.96 -27.53 21.24
N ASN A 127 -10.92 -28.79 21.59
CA ASN A 127 -12.12 -29.53 21.96
C ASN A 127 -12.81 -29.01 23.23
N GLN A 128 -12.15 -28.07 23.93
CA GLN A 128 -12.65 -27.43 25.13
C GLN A 128 -12.26 -25.94 25.14
N ILE A 129 -13.19 -25.11 25.53
CA ILE A 129 -12.98 -23.67 25.78
C ILE A 129 -13.11 -23.43 27.29
N SER A 130 -12.22 -22.63 27.87
CA SER A 130 -12.37 -22.24 29.27
C SER A 130 -13.55 -21.29 29.45
N ALA A 131 -14.15 -21.25 30.67
CA ALA A 131 -15.23 -20.32 30.95
C ALA A 131 -14.81 -18.84 30.77
N ALA A 132 -13.54 -18.52 31.09
CA ALA A 132 -12.98 -17.19 30.86
C ALA A 132 -12.86 -16.85 29.38
N ASP A 133 -12.38 -17.80 28.56
CA ASP A 133 -12.28 -17.59 27.11
C ASP A 133 -13.66 -17.52 26.44
N PHE A 134 -14.62 -18.31 26.94
CA PHE A 134 -16.00 -18.25 26.48
C PHE A 134 -16.61 -16.86 26.78
N SER A 135 -16.47 -16.37 28.04
CA SER A 135 -16.94 -15.04 28.42
C SER A 135 -16.33 -13.96 27.54
N ARG A 136 -15.02 -13.95 27.39
CA ARG A 136 -14.29 -12.97 26.56
C ARG A 136 -14.71 -13.03 25.08
N THR A 137 -14.97 -14.21 24.56
CA THR A 137 -15.31 -14.38 23.14
C THR A 137 -16.74 -14.01 22.81
N PHE A 138 -17.70 -14.34 23.71
CA PHE A 138 -19.12 -14.30 23.40
C PHE A 138 -19.94 -13.33 24.27
N MET A 139 -19.46 -12.96 25.45
CA MET A 139 -20.23 -12.16 26.41
C MET A 139 -19.69 -10.74 26.59
N GLU A 140 -18.39 -10.50 26.32
CA GLU A 140 -17.82 -9.16 26.42
C GLU A 140 -18.14 -8.36 25.15
N GLU A 141 -18.54 -7.10 25.34
CA GLU A 141 -18.74 -6.18 24.23
C GLU A 141 -17.39 -5.86 23.59
N LYS A 142 -17.30 -6.14 22.28
CA LYS A 142 -16.08 -5.85 21.53
C LYS A 142 -15.99 -4.36 21.27
N PHE A 143 -14.79 -3.82 21.45
CA PHE A 143 -14.48 -2.47 21.02
C PHE A 143 -14.75 -2.33 19.51
N ASP A 144 -15.48 -1.28 19.14
CA ASP A 144 -15.73 -0.94 17.74
C ASP A 144 -14.82 0.23 17.35
N GLY A 145 -13.68 -0.11 16.80
CA GLY A 145 -12.71 0.83 16.24
C GLY A 145 -12.81 0.88 14.73
N GLY A 146 -11.80 1.43 14.10
CA GLY A 146 -11.73 1.56 12.65
C GLY A 146 -12.14 2.93 12.16
N PHE A 147 -11.81 3.19 10.92
CA PHE A 147 -12.08 4.49 10.32
C PHE A 147 -13.54 4.64 9.93
N ASP A 148 -14.15 5.76 10.34
CA ASP A 148 -15.34 6.33 9.75
C ASP A 148 -14.90 7.36 8.71
N VAL A 149 -15.08 7.03 7.44
CA VAL A 149 -14.71 7.90 6.32
C VAL A 149 -15.88 8.82 6.02
N HIS A 150 -15.72 10.11 6.31
CA HIS A 150 -16.79 11.11 6.12
C HIS A 150 -16.88 11.56 4.67
N TYR A 151 -15.73 11.71 3.99
CA TYR A 151 -15.67 11.97 2.55
C TYR A 151 -14.31 11.65 1.95
N VAL A 152 -14.32 11.37 0.65
CA VAL A 152 -13.15 11.36 -0.22
C VAL A 152 -13.47 12.26 -1.42
N LYS A 153 -12.69 13.33 -1.63
CA LYS A 153 -12.98 14.38 -2.61
C LYS A 153 -11.75 14.77 -3.40
N THR A 154 -11.96 15.25 -4.62
CA THR A 154 -10.92 15.93 -5.41
C THR A 154 -10.53 17.26 -4.78
N ALA A 155 -9.44 17.88 -5.27
CA ALA A 155 -9.01 19.21 -4.83
C ALA A 155 -10.09 20.28 -5.02
N ASP A 156 -10.95 20.16 -6.05
CA ASP A 156 -12.09 21.03 -6.35
C ASP A 156 -13.39 20.62 -5.65
N ASN A 157 -13.29 19.80 -4.59
CA ASN A 157 -14.38 19.36 -3.71
C ASN A 157 -15.48 18.50 -4.36
N LYS A 158 -15.22 17.85 -5.48
CA LYS A 158 -16.11 16.83 -6.06
C LYS A 158 -15.88 15.48 -5.41
N ASP A 159 -16.95 14.73 -5.19
CA ASP A 159 -16.85 13.38 -4.60
C ASP A 159 -16.07 12.43 -5.51
N LEU A 160 -15.22 11.61 -4.90
CA LEU A 160 -14.46 10.56 -5.56
C LEU A 160 -15.05 9.20 -5.28
N ALA A 161 -15.02 8.34 -6.27
CA ALA A 161 -15.34 6.93 -6.07
C ALA A 161 -14.22 6.26 -5.27
N TYR A 162 -14.61 5.55 -4.21
CA TYR A 162 -13.71 4.74 -3.41
C TYR A 162 -14.40 3.47 -2.91
N TYR A 163 -13.61 2.47 -2.59
CA TYR A 163 -14.07 1.18 -2.05
C TYR A 163 -13.17 0.76 -0.90
N VAL A 164 -13.77 0.39 0.22
CA VAL A 164 -13.04 -0.13 1.39
C VAL A 164 -13.27 -1.62 1.49
N ASN A 165 -12.18 -2.37 1.60
CA ASN A 165 -12.19 -3.80 1.86
C ASN A 165 -11.17 -4.12 2.97
N GLY A 166 -11.69 -4.44 4.15
CA GLY A 166 -10.86 -4.63 5.34
C GLY A 166 -10.00 -3.40 5.63
N THR A 167 -8.70 -3.58 5.64
CA THR A 167 -7.71 -2.53 5.91
C THR A 167 -7.23 -1.77 4.67
N MET A 168 -7.86 -1.97 3.53
CA MET A 168 -7.45 -1.33 2.28
C MET A 168 -8.58 -0.50 1.69
N MET A 169 -8.27 0.75 1.35
CA MET A 169 -9.15 1.64 0.58
C MET A 169 -8.58 1.82 -0.81
N ARG A 170 -9.40 1.57 -1.83
CA ARG A 170 -9.10 1.87 -3.23
C ARG A 170 -9.77 3.17 -3.63
N VAL A 171 -8.97 4.18 -3.98
CA VAL A 171 -9.45 5.48 -4.50
C VAL A 171 -9.28 5.50 -6.00
N ILE A 172 -10.31 5.94 -6.73
CA ILE A 172 -10.32 5.97 -8.19
C ILE A 172 -10.22 7.43 -8.66
N PRO A 173 -9.09 7.85 -9.24
CA PRO A 173 -8.98 9.16 -9.88
C PRO A 173 -9.99 9.30 -11.02
N PRO A 174 -10.53 10.51 -11.31
CA PRO A 174 -11.48 10.73 -12.40
C PRO A 174 -10.91 10.38 -13.78
N THR A 175 -9.60 10.45 -13.92
CA THR A 175 -8.85 10.01 -15.09
C THR A 175 -7.61 9.26 -14.61
N PRO A 176 -7.18 8.19 -15.34
CA PRO A 176 -5.95 7.50 -14.99
C PRO A 176 -4.75 8.45 -14.92
N LEU A 177 -3.98 8.33 -13.84
CA LEU A 177 -2.82 9.17 -13.56
C LEU A 177 -1.63 8.71 -14.40
N LYS A 178 -1.21 9.53 -15.36
CA LYS A 178 -0.10 9.20 -16.26
C LYS A 178 1.26 9.31 -15.59
N PRO A 179 2.31 8.71 -16.19
CA PRO A 179 3.68 8.92 -15.76
C PRO A 179 4.04 10.42 -15.65
N GLY A 180 4.66 10.80 -14.52
CA GLY A 180 5.05 12.18 -14.23
C GLY A 180 3.91 13.12 -13.79
N GLU A 181 2.65 12.67 -13.82
CA GLU A 181 1.53 13.46 -13.33
C GLU A 181 1.38 13.34 -11.81
N LYS A 182 0.68 14.30 -11.22
CA LYS A 182 0.28 14.26 -9.82
C LYS A 182 -1.24 14.33 -9.68
N PHE A 183 -1.75 13.70 -8.63
CA PHE A 183 -3.15 13.70 -8.28
C PHE A 183 -3.33 14.20 -6.85
N VAL A 184 -4.17 15.22 -6.66
CA VAL A 184 -4.47 15.83 -5.36
C VAL A 184 -5.89 15.48 -4.97
N PHE A 185 -6.07 14.95 -3.76
CA PHE A 185 -7.39 14.62 -3.23
C PHE A 185 -7.41 14.80 -1.71
N LYS A 186 -8.61 14.87 -1.15
CA LYS A 186 -8.85 15.12 0.26
C LYS A 186 -9.63 13.97 0.86
N ILE A 187 -9.28 13.62 2.10
CA ILE A 187 -10.02 12.65 2.90
C ILE A 187 -10.32 13.28 4.25
N LYS A 188 -11.53 13.05 4.73
CA LYS A 188 -11.90 13.34 6.12
C LYS A 188 -12.37 12.06 6.78
N TRP A 189 -11.83 11.81 7.96
CA TRP A 189 -12.07 10.59 8.70
C TRP A 189 -12.06 10.83 10.20
N SER A 190 -12.60 9.87 10.93
CA SER A 190 -12.45 9.77 12.38
C SER A 190 -12.32 8.30 12.79
N TYR A 191 -11.81 8.04 13.97
CA TYR A 191 -11.89 6.75 14.61
C TYR A 191 -11.87 6.86 16.13
N ASN A 192 -12.42 5.84 16.81
CA ASN A 192 -12.38 5.72 18.26
C ASN A 192 -11.02 5.15 18.68
N ILE A 193 -10.37 5.80 19.65
CA ILE A 193 -9.13 5.33 20.23
C ILE A 193 -9.46 4.27 21.28
N PRO A 194 -8.91 3.06 21.22
CA PRO A 194 -9.21 2.01 22.17
C PRO A 194 -8.58 2.29 23.53
N ASN A 195 -9.20 1.81 24.59
CA ASN A 195 -8.53 1.67 25.87
C ASN A 195 -7.47 0.56 25.74
N TYR A 196 -6.23 0.88 26.05
CA TYR A 196 -5.07 -0.01 25.98
C TYR A 196 -5.30 -1.36 26.69
N PHE A 197 -5.90 -1.32 27.89
CA PHE A 197 -6.15 -2.53 28.68
C PHE A 197 -7.22 -3.45 28.07
N LEU A 198 -8.14 -2.91 27.27
CA LEU A 198 -9.23 -3.70 26.67
C LEU A 198 -8.80 -4.43 25.40
N VAL A 199 -7.91 -3.83 24.60
CA VAL A 199 -7.54 -4.39 23.31
C VAL A 199 -6.20 -5.12 23.31
N ASN A 200 -5.40 -4.99 24.39
CA ASN A 200 -4.07 -5.59 24.52
C ASN A 200 -3.18 -5.33 23.28
N ASP A 201 -3.17 -4.10 22.83
CA ASP A 201 -2.44 -3.64 21.65
C ASP A 201 -1.36 -2.61 22.04
N ARG A 202 -0.56 -2.17 21.06
CA ARG A 202 0.54 -1.21 21.31
C ARG A 202 0.10 0.24 21.29
N ASN A 203 -1.10 0.53 20.82
CA ASN A 203 -1.65 1.87 20.75
C ASN A 203 -3.00 1.94 21.46
N GLY A 204 -3.34 3.11 21.92
CA GLY A 204 -4.58 3.34 22.64
C GLY A 204 -4.44 4.48 23.64
N TYR A 205 -5.37 4.56 24.59
CA TYR A 205 -5.25 5.45 25.73
C TYR A 205 -5.22 4.66 27.03
N GLU A 206 -4.50 5.18 28.00
CA GLU A 206 -4.44 4.70 29.37
C GLU A 206 -5.01 5.77 30.30
N PRO A 207 -6.07 5.47 31.08
CA PRO A 207 -6.66 6.43 32.00
C PRO A 207 -5.79 6.59 33.27
N HIS A 208 -5.55 7.86 33.67
CA HIS A 208 -4.85 8.24 34.88
C HIS A 208 -5.65 9.28 35.66
N GLU A 209 -5.27 9.53 36.93
CA GLU A 209 -5.96 10.50 37.81
C GLU A 209 -5.95 11.95 37.26
N GLY A 210 -5.06 12.30 36.38
CA GLY A 210 -4.95 13.63 35.76
C GLY A 210 -5.43 13.74 34.31
N GLY A 211 -5.95 12.67 33.73
CA GLY A 211 -6.36 12.60 32.33
C GLY A 211 -5.83 11.35 31.63
N ASN A 212 -6.06 11.26 30.33
CA ASN A 212 -5.63 10.11 29.56
C ASN A 212 -4.22 10.31 28.99
N ILE A 213 -3.43 9.25 28.98
CA ILE A 213 -2.17 9.17 28.23
C ILE A 213 -2.45 8.40 26.93
N TYR A 214 -2.06 8.99 25.79
CA TYR A 214 -2.23 8.39 24.48
C TYR A 214 -0.89 7.89 23.93
N ALA A 215 -0.88 6.68 23.35
CA ALA A 215 0.30 6.06 22.75
C ALA A 215 -0.03 5.43 21.37
#